data_447c57ce1fe295eec1e00670219ab06d
#
_entry.id   447c57ce1fe295eec1e00670219ab06d
#
_cell.length_a   1.000
_cell.length_b   1.000
_cell.length_c   1.000
_cell.angle_alpha   90.00
_cell.angle_beta   90.00
_cell.angle_gamma   90.00
#
_symmetry.space_group_name_H-M   'P 1'
#
loop_
_entity.id
_entity.type
_entity.pdbx_description
1 polymer ?
#
loop_
_entity_poly.entity_id
_entity_poly.type
_entity_poly.pdbx_seq_one_letter_code
_entity_poly.pdbx_strand_id
1 'polypeptide(L)'
;MNYNGVTEYLLQWCVEKREEYFRRNLQERADTGRSLLFVKRFFFDEMTYKVLYLVDRDFADFGAYQAAVRELIPLRKSYVLEHEKDREALAFLRETEQECRDYVDRLRETDWAPSKCYCRAVFGEERERLEYAILEKWNYRAEYWYPLVGSPMGETLFLNVEYLEPYWDRLCALTGLPGSRLYEYGESCYEDGQILEVDVMESYGGTECAYLPKDLSWIIYFSHEDTVTFAGSILGPVKELLAAEREHWN
;
A
#
# COMPACT_ATOMS: atom_id res chain seq x y z
N MET A 1 7.73 -17.14 -17.09
CA MET A 1 8.80 -17.13 -16.09
C MET A 1 8.51 -16.03 -15.08
N ASN A 2 8.69 -16.30 -13.81
CA ASN A 2 8.47 -15.34 -12.73
C ASN A 2 9.79 -14.64 -12.39
N TYR A 3 9.76 -13.31 -12.24
CA TYR A 3 10.93 -12.47 -11.95
C TYR A 3 10.82 -11.75 -10.61
N ASN A 4 10.15 -12.35 -9.62
CA ASN A 4 9.93 -11.72 -8.30
C ASN A 4 11.23 -11.22 -7.65
N GLY A 5 12.33 -11.95 -7.73
CA GLY A 5 13.61 -11.50 -7.18
C GLY A 5 14.17 -10.24 -7.86
N VAL A 6 13.97 -10.10 -9.19
CA VAL A 6 14.33 -8.87 -9.93
C VAL A 6 13.35 -7.74 -9.62
N THR A 7 12.07 -8.07 -9.48
CA THR A 7 11.04 -7.10 -9.07
C THR A 7 11.35 -6.54 -7.69
N GLU A 8 11.74 -7.37 -6.73
CA GLU A 8 12.16 -6.94 -5.39
C GLU A 8 13.42 -6.05 -5.44
N TYR A 9 14.38 -6.41 -6.28
CA TYR A 9 15.59 -5.59 -6.49
C TYR A 9 15.23 -4.19 -7.05
N LEU A 10 14.30 -4.13 -8.01
CA LEU A 10 13.78 -2.87 -8.54
C LEU A 10 13.00 -2.08 -7.48
N LEU A 11 12.17 -2.75 -6.68
CA LEU A 11 11.44 -2.12 -5.58
C LEU A 11 12.39 -1.47 -4.57
N GLN A 12 13.44 -2.18 -4.14
CA GLN A 12 14.42 -1.63 -3.22
C GLN A 12 15.10 -0.38 -3.80
N TRP A 13 15.46 -0.40 -5.08
CA TRP A 13 16.01 0.79 -5.73
C TRP A 13 15.02 1.97 -5.75
N CYS A 14 13.73 1.73 -6.05
CA CYS A 14 12.69 2.77 -6.01
C CYS A 14 12.55 3.36 -4.61
N VAL A 15 12.53 2.52 -3.56
CA VAL A 15 12.45 2.94 -2.16
C VAL A 15 13.68 3.77 -1.77
N GLU A 16 14.88 3.33 -2.12
CA GLU A 16 16.12 4.07 -1.84
C GLU A 16 16.12 5.46 -2.50
N LYS A 17 15.65 5.56 -3.75
CA LYS A 17 15.51 6.82 -4.48
C LYS A 17 14.46 7.74 -3.84
N ARG A 18 13.31 7.20 -3.45
CA ARG A 18 12.28 7.94 -2.72
C ARG A 18 12.85 8.57 -1.45
N GLU A 19 13.57 7.78 -0.64
CA GLU A 19 14.17 8.22 0.61
C GLU A 19 15.32 9.24 0.38
N GLU A 20 16.14 9.04 -0.66
CA GLU A 20 17.17 10.00 -1.07
C GLU A 20 16.53 11.36 -1.37
N TYR A 21 15.53 11.39 -2.26
CA TYR A 21 14.89 12.63 -2.67
C TYR A 21 14.06 13.26 -1.56
N PHE A 22 13.48 12.48 -0.65
CA PHE A 22 12.79 13.00 0.53
C PHE A 22 13.76 13.78 1.43
N ARG A 23 14.90 13.20 1.79
CA ARG A 23 15.91 13.86 2.63
C ARG A 23 16.48 15.12 1.97
N ARG A 24 16.81 15.05 0.69
CA ARG A 24 17.31 16.18 -0.08
C ARG A 24 16.28 17.30 -0.22
N ASN A 25 15.00 16.96 -0.42
CA ASN A 25 13.90 17.92 -0.48
C ASN A 25 13.75 18.69 0.85
N LEU A 26 13.83 18.00 1.98
CA LEU A 26 13.79 18.66 3.29
C LEU A 26 14.97 19.61 3.49
N GLN A 27 16.18 19.18 3.15
CA GLN A 27 17.38 20.01 3.26
C GLN A 27 17.28 21.24 2.36
N GLU A 28 16.96 21.08 1.09
CA GLU A 28 16.86 22.18 0.13
C GLU A 28 15.78 23.19 0.53
N ARG A 29 14.63 22.71 1.03
CA ARG A 29 13.57 23.59 1.56
C ARG A 29 14.01 24.35 2.79
N ALA A 30 14.80 23.76 3.68
CA ALA A 30 15.36 24.44 4.85
C ALA A 30 16.34 25.54 4.44
N ASP A 31 17.15 25.29 3.41
CA ASP A 31 18.20 26.21 2.96
C ASP A 31 17.66 27.36 2.08
N THR A 32 16.68 27.10 1.24
CA THR A 32 16.22 28.03 0.18
C THR A 32 14.74 28.43 0.28
N GLY A 33 13.98 27.78 1.16
CA GLY A 33 12.52 27.95 1.29
C GLY A 33 11.70 27.26 0.19
N ARG A 34 12.34 26.74 -0.88
CA ARG A 34 11.69 26.04 -1.99
C ARG A 34 12.54 24.86 -2.45
N SER A 35 11.88 23.78 -2.86
CA SER A 35 12.53 22.66 -3.56
C SER A 35 11.56 22.04 -4.54
N LEU A 36 12.05 21.60 -5.69
CA LEU A 36 11.32 20.82 -6.68
C LEU A 36 11.62 19.31 -6.57
N LEU A 37 12.46 18.90 -5.64
CA LEU A 37 12.81 17.50 -5.42
C LEU A 37 11.60 16.67 -4.92
N PHE A 38 10.53 17.33 -4.45
CA PHE A 38 9.27 16.65 -4.15
C PHE A 38 8.71 15.93 -5.38
N VAL A 39 8.89 16.46 -6.60
CA VAL A 39 8.46 15.82 -7.85
C VAL A 39 9.13 14.46 -8.04
N LYS A 40 10.46 14.41 -7.82
CA LYS A 40 11.23 13.16 -7.91
C LYS A 40 10.83 12.16 -6.83
N ARG A 41 10.59 12.63 -5.59
CA ARG A 41 10.08 11.80 -4.50
C ARG A 41 8.76 11.17 -4.87
N PHE A 42 7.77 11.96 -5.30
CA PHE A 42 6.45 11.45 -5.67
C PHE A 42 6.51 10.48 -6.85
N PHE A 43 7.39 10.73 -7.82
CA PHE A 43 7.61 9.78 -8.91
C PHE A 43 8.03 8.40 -8.39
N PHE A 44 9.03 8.33 -7.51
CA PHE A 44 9.51 7.06 -6.98
C PHE A 44 8.54 6.42 -5.99
N ASP A 45 7.75 7.21 -5.29
CA ASP A 45 6.66 6.72 -4.46
C ASP A 45 5.60 6.00 -5.33
N GLU A 46 5.14 6.64 -6.40
CA GLU A 46 4.22 6.03 -7.37
C GLU A 46 4.84 4.82 -8.09
N MET A 47 6.13 4.89 -8.45
CA MET A 47 6.82 3.75 -9.08
C MET A 47 6.97 2.56 -8.13
N THR A 48 7.29 2.79 -6.86
CA THR A 48 7.31 1.72 -5.84
C THR A 48 5.99 0.96 -5.85
N TYR A 49 4.89 1.68 -5.90
CA TYR A 49 3.57 1.10 -5.95
C TYR A 49 3.29 0.34 -7.24
N LYS A 50 3.57 0.96 -8.40
CA LYS A 50 3.32 0.35 -9.72
C LYS A 50 4.13 -0.93 -9.95
N VAL A 51 5.34 -1.01 -9.43
CA VAL A 51 6.18 -2.21 -9.55
C VAL A 51 5.54 -3.42 -8.84
N LEU A 52 4.73 -3.21 -7.79
CA LEU A 52 3.99 -4.29 -7.13
C LEU A 52 2.99 -5.00 -8.05
N TYR A 53 2.55 -4.37 -9.16
CA TYR A 53 1.73 -5.02 -10.18
C TYR A 53 2.46 -6.13 -10.96
N LEU A 54 3.79 -6.20 -10.86
CA LEU A 54 4.60 -7.21 -11.55
C LEU A 54 4.87 -8.46 -10.69
N VAL A 55 4.62 -8.37 -9.37
CA VAL A 55 4.80 -9.49 -8.44
C VAL A 55 3.85 -10.63 -8.81
N ASP A 56 4.38 -11.86 -8.81
CA ASP A 56 3.68 -13.10 -9.19
C ASP A 56 3.13 -13.14 -10.64
N ARG A 57 3.58 -12.21 -11.51
CA ARG A 57 3.27 -12.30 -12.93
C ARG A 57 4.28 -13.17 -13.68
N ASP A 58 3.75 -13.92 -14.63
CA ASP A 58 4.56 -14.66 -15.59
C ASP A 58 4.84 -13.82 -16.84
N PHE A 59 6.08 -13.93 -17.33
CA PHE A 59 6.55 -13.29 -18.55
C PHE A 59 7.16 -14.34 -19.49
N ALA A 60 7.08 -14.09 -20.80
CA ALA A 60 7.65 -14.97 -21.80
C ALA A 60 9.18 -15.11 -21.63
N ASP A 61 9.84 -13.97 -21.42
CA ASP A 61 11.28 -13.84 -21.19
C ASP A 61 11.61 -12.56 -20.42
N PHE A 62 12.89 -12.33 -20.14
CA PHE A 62 13.35 -11.14 -19.44
C PHE A 62 13.11 -9.84 -20.21
N GLY A 63 13.16 -9.88 -21.56
CA GLY A 63 12.85 -8.73 -22.40
C GLY A 63 11.38 -8.30 -22.25
N ALA A 64 10.45 -9.28 -22.18
CA ALA A 64 9.03 -9.02 -21.91
C ALA A 64 8.82 -8.42 -20.51
N TYR A 65 9.54 -8.90 -19.49
CA TYR A 65 9.54 -8.29 -18.16
C TYR A 65 10.02 -6.84 -18.20
N GLN A 66 11.20 -6.56 -18.80
CA GLN A 66 11.69 -5.19 -18.92
C GLN A 66 10.73 -4.27 -19.69
N ALA A 67 10.08 -4.78 -20.75
CA ALA A 67 9.08 -4.04 -21.49
C ALA A 67 7.88 -3.66 -20.61
N ALA A 68 7.39 -4.59 -19.79
CA ALA A 68 6.31 -4.32 -18.84
C ALA A 68 6.71 -3.26 -17.80
N VAL A 69 7.93 -3.32 -17.25
CA VAL A 69 8.44 -2.26 -16.35
C VAL A 69 8.45 -0.90 -17.05
N ARG A 70 8.91 -0.82 -18.31
CA ARG A 70 8.96 0.45 -19.06
C ARG A 70 7.55 1.03 -19.29
N GLU A 71 6.52 0.21 -19.41
CA GLU A 71 5.13 0.66 -19.56
C GLU A 71 4.58 1.32 -18.28
N LEU A 72 5.13 0.98 -17.11
CA LEU A 72 4.74 1.59 -15.84
C LEU A 72 5.33 3.01 -15.65
N ILE A 73 6.46 3.32 -16.31
CA ILE A 73 7.21 4.57 -16.08
C ILE A 73 6.41 5.84 -16.44
N PRO A 74 5.62 5.93 -17.54
CA PRO A 74 4.85 7.13 -17.83
C PRO A 74 3.75 7.35 -16.78
N LEU A 75 3.84 8.45 -16.04
CA LEU A 75 2.84 8.83 -15.02
C LEU A 75 1.63 9.52 -15.68
N ARG A 76 0.80 8.75 -16.40
CA ARG A 76 -0.31 9.30 -17.21
C ARG A 76 -1.44 9.96 -16.39
N LYS A 77 -1.57 9.65 -15.10
CA LYS A 77 -2.59 10.16 -14.17
C LYS A 77 -2.00 10.49 -12.81
N SER A 78 -0.76 10.98 -12.76
CA SER A 78 -0.10 11.29 -11.50
C SER A 78 -0.68 12.57 -10.90
N TYR A 79 -0.84 12.58 -9.59
CA TYR A 79 -1.15 13.79 -8.82
C TYR A 79 -0.25 14.98 -9.20
N VAL A 80 1.03 14.72 -9.46
CA VAL A 80 2.00 15.74 -9.91
C VAL A 80 1.58 16.34 -11.24
N LEU A 81 1.12 15.53 -12.21
CA LEU A 81 0.69 16.01 -13.53
C LEU A 81 -0.63 16.77 -13.48
N GLU A 82 -1.52 16.42 -12.57
CA GLU A 82 -2.83 17.08 -12.43
C GLU A 82 -2.73 18.42 -11.72
N HIS A 83 -1.85 18.53 -10.74
CA HIS A 83 -1.74 19.69 -9.87
C HIS A 83 -0.56 20.61 -10.18
N GLU A 84 0.49 20.09 -10.87
CA GLU A 84 1.69 20.87 -11.18
C GLU A 84 1.65 21.40 -12.61
N LYS A 85 1.51 22.72 -12.73
CA LYS A 85 1.54 23.45 -14.01
C LYS A 85 2.88 24.13 -14.28
N ASP A 86 3.82 24.02 -13.35
CA ASP A 86 5.13 24.61 -13.47
C ASP A 86 5.96 23.83 -14.51
N ARG A 87 6.47 24.54 -15.51
CA ARG A 87 7.31 23.95 -16.57
C ARG A 87 8.59 23.33 -16.03
N GLU A 88 9.13 23.91 -14.97
CA GLU A 88 10.34 23.42 -14.33
C GLU A 88 10.08 22.08 -13.63
N ALA A 89 8.98 21.96 -12.88
CA ALA A 89 8.56 20.71 -12.26
C ALA A 89 8.31 19.59 -13.29
N LEU A 90 7.68 19.92 -14.42
CA LEU A 90 7.48 18.97 -15.52
C LEU A 90 8.80 18.56 -16.20
N ALA A 91 9.79 19.44 -16.24
CA ALA A 91 11.13 19.09 -16.72
C ALA A 91 11.83 18.11 -15.76
N PHE A 92 11.72 18.34 -14.45
CA PHE A 92 12.21 17.42 -13.42
C PHE A 92 11.56 16.05 -13.52
N LEU A 93 10.25 15.99 -13.76
CA LEU A 93 9.53 14.74 -13.96
C LEU A 93 10.09 13.95 -15.14
N ARG A 94 10.28 14.59 -16.31
CA ARG A 94 10.83 13.94 -17.51
C ARG A 94 12.26 13.43 -17.30
N GLU A 95 13.08 14.21 -16.60
CA GLU A 95 14.44 13.78 -16.23
C GLU A 95 14.39 12.54 -15.35
N THR A 96 13.44 12.48 -14.40
CA THR A 96 13.29 11.35 -13.49
C THR A 96 12.74 10.11 -14.21
N GLU A 97 11.81 10.29 -15.15
CA GLU A 97 11.36 9.21 -16.03
C GLU A 97 12.53 8.63 -16.85
N GLN A 98 13.42 9.50 -17.35
CA GLN A 98 14.59 9.04 -18.10
C GLN A 98 15.58 8.31 -17.19
N GLU A 99 15.85 8.81 -15.98
CA GLU A 99 16.67 8.12 -14.97
C GLU A 99 16.15 6.70 -14.70
N CYS A 100 14.83 6.57 -14.56
CA CYS A 100 14.17 5.28 -14.32
C CYS A 100 14.31 4.35 -15.55
N ARG A 101 14.10 4.84 -16.77
CA ARG A 101 14.31 4.09 -18.02
C ARG A 101 15.74 3.58 -18.15
N ASP A 102 16.71 4.46 -17.91
CA ASP A 102 18.13 4.12 -17.99
C ASP A 102 18.52 3.06 -16.95
N TYR A 103 17.85 3.08 -15.78
CA TYR A 103 18.06 2.03 -14.78
C TYR A 103 17.46 0.70 -15.24
N VAL A 104 16.22 0.68 -15.74
CA VAL A 104 15.56 -0.52 -16.26
C VAL A 104 16.33 -1.13 -17.41
N ASP A 105 16.93 -0.31 -18.29
CA ASP A 105 17.74 -0.78 -19.42
C ASP A 105 19.03 -1.48 -18.97
N ARG A 106 19.53 -1.18 -17.78
CA ARG A 106 20.71 -1.82 -17.16
C ARG A 106 20.38 -3.03 -16.29
N LEU A 107 19.09 -3.24 -15.94
CA LEU A 107 18.68 -4.43 -15.17
C LEU A 107 19.09 -5.71 -15.91
N ARG A 108 19.53 -6.69 -15.12
CA ARG A 108 19.88 -8.02 -15.60
C ARG A 108 18.96 -9.04 -14.96
N GLU A 109 18.74 -10.15 -15.65
CA GLU A 109 18.00 -11.30 -15.12
C GLU A 109 18.62 -11.88 -13.83
N THR A 110 19.92 -11.64 -13.62
CA THR A 110 20.67 -12.07 -12.43
C THR A 110 20.62 -11.09 -11.26
N ASP A 111 20.10 -9.87 -11.49
CA ASP A 111 19.90 -8.92 -10.40
C ASP A 111 18.76 -9.43 -9.52
N TRP A 112 19.04 -9.54 -8.23
CA TRP A 112 18.14 -10.21 -7.31
C TRP A 112 18.25 -9.63 -5.90
N ALA A 113 17.09 -9.50 -5.23
CA ALA A 113 17.01 -9.23 -3.82
C ALA A 113 16.00 -10.18 -3.15
N PRO A 114 16.23 -10.58 -1.88
CA PRO A 114 15.24 -11.32 -1.12
C PRO A 114 14.08 -10.40 -0.74
N SER A 115 12.86 -10.85 -0.92
CA SER A 115 11.71 -10.16 -0.32
C SER A 115 11.76 -10.31 1.19
N LYS A 116 11.58 -9.19 1.91
CA LYS A 116 11.47 -9.18 3.36
C LYS A 116 10.04 -9.50 3.81
N CYS A 117 9.07 -9.02 3.04
CA CYS A 117 7.65 -9.22 3.25
C CYS A 117 7.02 -9.42 1.88
N TYR A 118 6.02 -10.29 1.81
CA TYR A 118 5.26 -10.42 0.58
C TYR A 118 4.30 -9.25 0.44
N CYS A 119 4.35 -8.59 -0.71
CA CYS A 119 3.40 -7.55 -1.09
C CYS A 119 3.16 -7.58 -2.60
N ARG A 120 1.89 -7.72 -3.00
CA ARG A 120 1.46 -7.73 -4.40
C ARG A 120 0.25 -6.82 -4.58
N ALA A 121 0.27 -5.95 -5.59
CA ALA A 121 -0.93 -5.20 -5.95
C ALA A 121 -1.96 -6.10 -6.64
N VAL A 122 -3.22 -6.01 -6.20
CA VAL A 122 -4.36 -6.67 -6.84
C VAL A 122 -4.93 -5.74 -7.91
N PHE A 123 -5.13 -6.23 -9.14
CA PHE A 123 -5.53 -5.40 -10.28
C PHE A 123 -6.49 -6.12 -11.25
N GLY A 124 -7.05 -5.35 -12.20
CA GLY A 124 -7.94 -5.85 -13.25
C GLY A 124 -9.17 -6.56 -12.70
N GLU A 125 -9.58 -7.64 -13.34
CA GLU A 125 -10.78 -8.39 -12.95
C GLU A 125 -10.71 -9.00 -11.53
N GLU A 126 -9.50 -9.30 -11.02
CA GLU A 126 -9.32 -9.79 -9.65
C GLU A 126 -9.70 -8.69 -8.66
N ARG A 127 -9.25 -7.46 -8.90
CA ARG A 127 -9.59 -6.29 -8.10
C ARG A 127 -11.09 -6.01 -8.12
N GLU A 128 -11.68 -5.92 -9.29
CA GLU A 128 -13.12 -5.62 -9.46
C GLU A 128 -14.00 -6.63 -8.70
N ARG A 129 -13.67 -7.93 -8.81
CA ARG A 129 -14.39 -8.99 -8.08
C ARG A 129 -14.23 -8.87 -6.57
N LEU A 130 -13.02 -8.53 -6.12
CA LEU A 130 -12.72 -8.40 -4.69
C LEU A 130 -13.37 -7.16 -4.09
N GLU A 131 -13.30 -6.00 -4.77
CA GLU A 131 -13.99 -4.77 -4.37
C GLU A 131 -15.50 -4.99 -4.23
N TYR A 132 -16.10 -5.68 -5.22
CA TYR A 132 -17.51 -6.03 -5.16
C TYR A 132 -17.83 -6.92 -3.95
N ALA A 133 -17.04 -7.94 -3.69
CA ALA A 133 -17.23 -8.85 -2.56
C ALA A 133 -17.05 -8.15 -1.20
N ILE A 134 -16.08 -7.25 -1.09
CA ILE A 134 -15.85 -6.44 0.12
C ILE A 134 -17.02 -5.48 0.34
N LEU A 135 -17.46 -4.80 -0.72
CA LEU A 135 -18.60 -3.91 -0.66
C LEU A 135 -19.88 -4.63 -0.25
N GLU A 136 -20.20 -5.78 -0.87
CA GLU A 136 -21.39 -6.57 -0.56
C GLU A 136 -21.37 -7.04 0.90
N LYS A 137 -20.22 -7.48 1.40
CA LYS A 137 -20.10 -8.06 2.74
C LYS A 137 -19.96 -7.03 3.85
N TRP A 138 -19.18 -5.96 3.61
CA TRP A 138 -18.77 -5.01 4.63
C TRP A 138 -19.27 -3.59 4.41
N ASN A 139 -19.83 -3.29 3.23
CA ASN A 139 -20.18 -1.94 2.79
C ASN A 139 -18.97 -0.96 2.86
N TYR A 140 -17.77 -1.47 2.53
CA TYR A 140 -16.51 -0.72 2.57
C TYR A 140 -15.95 -0.48 1.16
N ARG A 141 -15.41 0.75 0.90
CA ARG A 141 -14.90 1.19 -0.42
C ARG A 141 -13.57 1.92 -0.37
N ALA A 142 -12.70 1.61 0.59
CA ALA A 142 -11.46 2.36 0.84
C ALA A 142 -11.68 3.86 1.12
N GLU A 143 -12.83 4.18 1.67
CA GLU A 143 -13.21 5.50 2.15
C GLU A 143 -13.49 5.41 3.64
N TYR A 144 -13.80 6.55 4.28
CA TYR A 144 -14.22 6.56 5.67
C TYR A 144 -15.37 5.57 5.89
N TRP A 145 -15.12 4.58 6.75
CA TRP A 145 -16.10 3.54 7.06
C TRP A 145 -16.78 3.82 8.40
N TYR A 146 -18.08 4.08 8.35
CA TYR A 146 -18.87 4.29 9.55
C TYR A 146 -19.68 3.03 9.88
N PRO A 147 -19.13 2.10 10.68
CA PRO A 147 -19.72 0.77 10.89
C PRO A 147 -21.05 0.80 11.63
N LEU A 148 -21.34 1.91 12.35
CA LEU A 148 -22.60 2.09 13.09
C LEU A 148 -23.79 2.37 12.17
N VAL A 149 -23.56 2.77 10.91
CA VAL A 149 -24.60 3.10 9.94
C VAL A 149 -24.51 2.13 8.77
N GLY A 150 -25.14 0.97 8.94
CA GLY A 150 -25.36 0.05 7.81
C GLY A 150 -24.34 -1.04 7.59
N SER A 151 -23.55 -1.42 8.60
CA SER A 151 -22.80 -2.68 8.51
C SER A 151 -23.80 -3.85 8.49
N PRO A 152 -23.84 -4.66 7.42
CA PRO A 152 -24.76 -5.80 7.34
C PRO A 152 -24.37 -6.94 8.30
N MET A 153 -23.22 -6.84 8.98
CA MET A 153 -22.57 -7.94 9.70
C MET A 153 -22.69 -7.88 11.25
N GLY A 154 -23.55 -7.00 11.78
CA GLY A 154 -23.90 -7.07 13.21
C GLY A 154 -22.93 -6.34 14.13
N GLU A 155 -22.43 -7.02 15.16
CA GLU A 155 -21.65 -6.40 16.23
C GLU A 155 -20.27 -5.93 15.75
N THR A 156 -19.85 -4.76 16.20
CA THR A 156 -18.52 -4.20 16.00
C THR A 156 -17.88 -3.87 17.35
N LEU A 157 -16.56 -3.76 17.39
CA LEU A 157 -15.80 -3.21 18.50
C LEU A 157 -14.95 -2.06 17.97
N PHE A 158 -15.05 -0.92 18.61
CA PHE A 158 -14.38 0.31 18.23
C PHE A 158 -13.61 0.87 19.42
N LEU A 159 -12.37 1.36 19.21
CA LEU A 159 -11.56 2.03 20.21
C LEU A 159 -10.47 2.91 19.55
N ASN A 160 -9.82 3.76 20.33
CA ASN A 160 -8.67 4.51 19.86
C ASN A 160 -7.44 3.61 19.71
N VAL A 161 -6.61 3.88 18.70
CA VAL A 161 -5.41 3.09 18.37
C VAL A 161 -4.42 3.05 19.55
N GLU A 162 -4.34 4.10 20.36
CA GLU A 162 -3.45 4.15 21.54
C GLU A 162 -3.67 2.98 22.51
N TYR A 163 -4.91 2.49 22.64
CA TYR A 163 -5.23 1.32 23.49
C TYR A 163 -4.87 0.00 22.82
N LEU A 164 -4.65 0.00 21.51
CA LEU A 164 -4.22 -1.17 20.75
C LEU A 164 -2.70 -1.35 20.72
N GLU A 165 -1.93 -0.26 20.77
CA GLU A 165 -0.47 -0.28 20.66
C GLU A 165 0.22 -1.33 21.55
N PRO A 166 -0.13 -1.49 22.86
CA PRO A 166 0.50 -2.48 23.72
C PRO A 166 0.23 -3.95 23.31
N TYR A 167 -0.77 -4.15 22.46
CA TYR A 167 -1.23 -5.48 22.02
C TYR A 167 -0.90 -5.78 20.57
N TRP A 168 -0.19 -4.87 19.87
CA TRP A 168 0.04 -4.94 18.42
C TRP A 168 0.61 -6.28 17.96
N ASP A 169 1.70 -6.75 18.56
CA ASP A 169 2.33 -8.02 18.19
C ASP A 169 1.38 -9.22 18.37
N ARG A 170 0.52 -9.16 19.40
CA ARG A 170 -0.46 -10.21 19.68
C ARG A 170 -1.62 -10.15 18.70
N LEU A 171 -2.03 -8.95 18.29
CA LEU A 171 -3.03 -8.78 17.22
C LEU A 171 -2.50 -9.32 15.89
N CYS A 172 -1.27 -8.98 15.53
CA CYS A 172 -0.62 -9.52 14.34
C CYS A 172 -0.55 -11.05 14.39
N ALA A 173 -0.29 -11.64 15.55
CA ALA A 173 -0.31 -13.10 15.72
C ALA A 173 -1.72 -13.71 15.57
N LEU A 174 -2.77 -12.97 15.93
CA LEU A 174 -4.17 -13.42 15.73
C LEU A 174 -4.59 -13.36 14.25
N THR A 175 -4.12 -12.36 13.51
CA THR A 175 -4.47 -12.15 12.10
C THR A 175 -3.62 -12.97 11.13
N GLY A 176 -2.38 -13.28 11.51
CA GLY A 176 -1.38 -13.97 10.70
C GLY A 176 -1.12 -15.39 11.18
N LEU A 177 -1.87 -16.38 10.68
CA LEU A 177 -1.36 -17.75 10.72
C LEU A 177 -0.14 -17.84 9.79
N PRO A 178 0.94 -18.55 10.15
CA PRO A 178 2.11 -18.72 9.29
C PRO A 178 1.70 -19.16 7.88
N GLY A 179 2.03 -18.36 6.86
CA GLY A 179 1.67 -18.62 5.47
C GLY A 179 0.28 -18.14 5.04
N SER A 180 -0.48 -17.46 5.89
CA SER A 180 -1.70 -16.76 5.46
C SER A 180 -1.36 -15.39 4.89
N ARG A 181 -2.14 -14.97 3.90
CA ARG A 181 -2.06 -13.65 3.31
C ARG A 181 -3.34 -12.88 3.57
N LEU A 182 -3.21 -11.59 3.77
CA LEU A 182 -4.32 -10.67 3.98
C LEU A 182 -4.50 -9.81 2.74
N TYR A 183 -5.67 -9.22 2.60
CA TYR A 183 -5.87 -8.04 1.78
C TYR A 183 -5.75 -6.81 2.66
N GLU A 184 -4.97 -5.84 2.20
CA GLU A 184 -4.94 -4.48 2.69
C GLU A 184 -5.69 -3.63 1.66
N TYR A 185 -6.79 -3.00 2.06
CA TYR A 185 -7.58 -2.15 1.19
C TYR A 185 -7.67 -0.74 1.79
N GLY A 186 -7.01 0.21 1.18
CA GLY A 186 -6.87 1.55 1.70
C GLY A 186 -7.01 2.64 0.65
N GLU A 187 -7.04 3.87 1.12
CA GLU A 187 -6.93 5.05 0.27
C GLU A 187 -5.59 5.05 -0.47
N SER A 188 -5.64 5.51 -1.71
CA SER A 188 -4.45 5.77 -2.50
C SER A 188 -4.50 7.18 -3.03
N CYS A 189 -3.39 7.92 -2.93
CA CYS A 189 -3.26 9.21 -3.58
C CYS A 189 -3.13 9.10 -5.12
N TYR A 190 -3.08 7.89 -5.66
CA TYR A 190 -2.85 7.62 -7.09
C TYR A 190 -4.06 7.01 -7.80
N GLU A 191 -5.00 6.38 -7.06
CA GLU A 191 -6.17 5.69 -7.59
C GLU A 191 -7.33 5.76 -6.58
N ASP A 192 -8.55 5.44 -7.02
CA ASP A 192 -9.74 5.32 -6.17
C ASP A 192 -9.65 4.08 -5.27
N GLY A 193 -8.77 4.13 -4.26
CA GLY A 193 -8.44 3.02 -3.38
C GLY A 193 -7.40 2.06 -3.98
N GLN A 194 -6.77 1.28 -3.11
CA GLN A 194 -5.71 0.34 -3.42
C GLN A 194 -5.94 -0.96 -2.68
N ILE A 195 -5.84 -2.08 -3.37
CA ILE A 195 -5.83 -3.39 -2.72
C ILE A 195 -4.46 -4.03 -2.90
N LEU A 196 -3.81 -4.33 -1.77
CA LEU A 196 -2.60 -5.12 -1.71
C LEU A 196 -2.89 -6.49 -1.11
N GLU A 197 -2.18 -7.50 -1.57
CA GLU A 197 -2.08 -8.79 -0.90
C GLU A 197 -0.77 -8.82 -0.13
N VAL A 198 -0.84 -8.96 1.20
CA VAL A 198 0.30 -8.86 2.11
C VAL A 198 0.38 -10.07 3.04
N ASP A 199 1.57 -10.41 3.54
CA ASP A 199 1.78 -11.48 4.51
C ASP A 199 1.91 -10.98 5.96
N VAL A 200 1.97 -9.67 6.14
CA VAL A 200 2.01 -9.00 7.44
C VAL A 200 1.07 -7.81 7.44
N MET A 201 0.54 -7.48 8.59
CA MET A 201 -0.19 -6.25 8.84
C MET A 201 0.81 -5.21 9.35
N GLU A 202 0.96 -4.10 8.63
CA GLU A 202 1.81 -3.00 9.08
C GLU A 202 1.11 -2.15 10.15
N SER A 203 1.90 -1.46 10.95
CA SER A 203 1.35 -0.53 11.93
C SER A 203 0.63 0.62 11.23
N TYR A 204 -0.44 1.09 11.85
CA TYR A 204 -1.27 2.20 11.39
C TYR A 204 -0.45 3.41 10.88
N GLY A 205 -0.73 3.82 9.67
CA GLY A 205 0.01 4.89 8.95
C GLY A 205 -0.74 6.23 8.81
N GLY A 206 -1.86 6.43 9.51
CA GLY A 206 -2.62 7.70 9.47
C GLY A 206 -3.49 7.90 8.22
N THR A 207 -3.80 6.83 7.49
CA THR A 207 -4.70 6.83 6.32
C THR A 207 -5.84 5.83 6.54
N GLU A 208 -6.94 6.01 5.80
CA GLU A 208 -8.04 5.04 5.79
C GLU A 208 -7.54 3.71 5.22
N CYS A 209 -7.57 2.65 6.03
CA CYS A 209 -7.07 1.34 5.63
C CYS A 209 -7.82 0.21 6.33
N ALA A 210 -8.18 -0.83 5.59
CA ALA A 210 -8.78 -2.04 6.13
C ALA A 210 -7.95 -3.28 5.80
N TYR A 211 -7.81 -4.17 6.78
CA TYR A 211 -7.23 -5.50 6.60
C TYR A 211 -8.33 -6.56 6.62
N LEU A 212 -8.27 -7.49 5.68
CA LEU A 212 -9.26 -8.56 5.51
C LEU A 212 -8.55 -9.89 5.20
N PRO A 213 -9.04 -11.02 5.72
CA PRO A 213 -8.56 -12.34 5.30
C PRO A 213 -9.05 -12.69 3.90
N LYS A 214 -8.48 -13.72 3.28
CA LYS A 214 -8.85 -14.18 1.94
C LYS A 214 -10.34 -14.61 1.83
N ASP A 215 -10.92 -15.11 2.89
CA ASP A 215 -12.35 -15.51 2.95
C ASP A 215 -13.27 -14.35 3.36
N LEU A 216 -12.70 -13.17 3.60
CA LEU A 216 -13.40 -11.97 4.05
C LEU A 216 -14.19 -12.17 5.35
N SER A 217 -13.86 -13.17 6.19
CA SER A 217 -14.62 -13.52 7.40
C SER A 217 -14.59 -12.47 8.51
N TRP A 218 -13.64 -11.54 8.45
CA TRP A 218 -13.51 -10.41 9.34
C TRP A 218 -12.91 -9.20 8.62
N ILE A 219 -13.02 -8.02 9.25
CA ILE A 219 -12.40 -6.77 8.84
C ILE A 219 -11.82 -6.06 10.06
N ILE A 220 -10.61 -5.51 9.92
CA ILE A 220 -10.00 -4.56 10.83
C ILE A 220 -9.80 -3.28 10.04
N TYR A 221 -10.44 -2.20 10.47
CA TYR A 221 -10.38 -0.93 9.80
C TYR A 221 -9.70 0.12 10.68
N PHE A 222 -8.72 0.81 10.13
CA PHE A 222 -8.03 1.93 10.74
C PHE A 222 -8.47 3.23 10.06
N SER A 223 -8.83 4.24 10.86
CA SER A 223 -9.20 5.57 10.37
C SER A 223 -8.07 6.56 10.62
N HIS A 224 -7.98 7.59 9.78
CA HIS A 224 -7.09 8.73 9.99
C HIS A 224 -7.39 9.53 11.28
N GLU A 225 -8.51 9.25 11.95
CA GLU A 225 -8.87 9.83 13.26
C GLU A 225 -8.28 9.03 14.43
N ASP A 226 -7.22 8.27 14.22
CA ASP A 226 -6.54 7.44 15.23
C ASP A 226 -7.47 6.42 15.91
N THR A 227 -8.41 5.84 15.13
CA THR A 227 -9.34 4.85 15.63
C THR A 227 -9.20 3.53 14.89
N VAL A 228 -9.59 2.43 15.54
CA VAL A 228 -9.66 1.11 14.95
C VAL A 228 -11.03 0.47 15.21
N THR A 229 -11.56 -0.17 14.18
CA THR A 229 -12.81 -0.92 14.24
C THR A 229 -12.60 -2.37 13.85
N PHE A 230 -13.15 -3.29 14.63
CA PHE A 230 -13.12 -4.72 14.39
C PHE A 230 -14.54 -5.22 14.11
N ALA A 231 -14.70 -6.11 13.14
CA ALA A 231 -15.97 -6.79 12.88
C ALA A 231 -15.77 -8.20 12.36
N GLY A 232 -16.80 -9.03 12.52
CA GLY A 232 -16.82 -10.40 12.06
C GLY A 232 -16.18 -11.41 13.02
N SER A 233 -15.65 -12.50 12.47
CA SER A 233 -15.16 -13.65 13.26
C SER A 233 -13.99 -13.34 14.20
N ILE A 234 -13.28 -12.22 13.99
CA ILE A 234 -12.16 -11.81 14.85
C ILE A 234 -12.61 -11.20 16.19
N LEU A 235 -13.88 -10.79 16.32
CA LEU A 235 -14.37 -10.08 17.52
C LEU A 235 -14.16 -10.85 18.82
N GLY A 236 -14.44 -12.13 18.84
CA GLY A 236 -14.24 -12.96 20.04
C GLY A 236 -12.78 -12.93 20.52
N PRO A 237 -11.82 -13.36 19.68
CA PRO A 237 -10.40 -13.29 19.98
C PRO A 237 -9.90 -11.90 20.36
N VAL A 238 -10.37 -10.84 19.68
CA VAL A 238 -9.96 -9.45 19.99
C VAL A 238 -10.52 -8.98 21.34
N LYS A 239 -11.76 -9.31 21.67
CA LYS A 239 -12.35 -9.01 22.99
C LYS A 239 -11.60 -9.70 24.13
N GLU A 240 -11.12 -10.93 23.92
CA GLU A 240 -10.27 -11.61 24.89
C GLU A 240 -8.89 -10.94 25.00
N LEU A 241 -8.30 -10.57 23.87
CA LEU A 241 -7.01 -9.88 23.81
C LEU A 241 -7.04 -8.54 24.55
N LEU A 242 -8.09 -7.75 24.34
CA LEU A 242 -8.26 -6.40 24.85
C LEU A 242 -9.14 -6.34 26.11
N ALA A 243 -9.26 -7.44 26.85
CA ALA A 243 -10.15 -7.49 28.01
C ALA A 243 -9.81 -6.45 29.11
N ALA A 244 -8.54 -6.04 29.23
CA ALA A 244 -8.10 -5.02 30.15
C ALA A 244 -8.56 -3.60 29.75
N GLU A 245 -8.82 -3.37 28.46
CA GLU A 245 -9.22 -2.08 27.88
C GLU A 245 -10.75 -1.97 27.71
N ARG A 246 -11.51 -2.83 28.37
CA ARG A 246 -12.98 -2.94 28.18
C ARG A 246 -13.74 -1.63 28.41
N GLU A 247 -13.25 -0.77 29.28
CA GLU A 247 -13.86 0.53 29.58
C GLU A 247 -13.72 1.55 28.42
N HIS A 248 -12.82 1.28 27.47
CA HIS A 248 -12.54 2.11 26.29
C HIS A 248 -13.25 1.60 25.02
N TRP A 249 -14.05 0.54 25.13
CA TRP A 249 -14.82 0.00 24.01
C TRP A 249 -16.09 0.80 23.75
N ASN A 250 -16.39 1.04 22.45
CA ASN A 250 -17.63 1.65 21.98
C ASN A 250 -18.32 0.76 20.95
#